data_d9c9ecf76b96c8850b33c150d7b4eb99
#
_entry.id   d9c9ecf76b96c8850b33c150d7b4eb99
#
_cell.length_a   1.000
_cell.length_b   1.000
_cell.length_c   1.000
_cell.angle_alpha   90.00
_cell.angle_beta   90.00
_cell.angle_gamma   90.00
#
_symmetry.space_group_name_H-M   'P 1'
#
loop_
_entity.id
_entity.type
_entity.pdbx_description
1 polymer ?
#
loop_
_entity_poly.entity_id
_entity_poly.type
_entity_poly.pdbx_seq_one_letter_code
_entity_poly.pdbx_strand_id
1 'polypeptide(L)'
;MKRKVVLTCAVTGDGPIHPNYPDYPVTPQQIARNCLDAADAGASVVHIHGRNPETGEGDRSPAVFREIVERIRAENTDVVINLTTGMGATFVPDPQDEGRAHPSTDVASAAERVRHVQDMRPEICTLDTTTMNLEGGIAGAPDCIFMNTPGTLAKMADLIRAAGTRPEIEAFNPGDVLLARNLMEKGHIDAPALFQICLGVKWSAPADAQTLLYMKSLLPEGAVWSAFGISRHQMPMVALSTILGGHCRVGLEDNIYLERGVFATNVQLVERASRIIRDLGCEVATPNEARDILGLKGTDA
;
A
#
# COMPACT_ATOMS: atom_id res chain seq x y z
N MET A 1 1.45 26.27 -14.32
CA MET A 1 0.45 25.27 -13.87
C MET A 1 0.76 24.89 -12.43
N LYS A 2 -0.27 24.60 -11.63
CA LYS A 2 -0.06 24.09 -10.26
C LYS A 2 0.53 22.67 -10.32
N ARG A 3 1.36 22.31 -9.33
CA ARG A 3 1.90 20.96 -9.23
C ARG A 3 0.78 19.95 -8.96
N LYS A 4 0.76 18.86 -9.69
CA LYS A 4 -0.17 17.76 -9.50
C LYS A 4 0.40 16.74 -8.50
N VAL A 5 -0.45 16.28 -7.58
CA VAL A 5 -0.12 15.32 -6.53
C VAL A 5 -1.01 14.09 -6.71
N VAL A 6 -0.41 12.94 -6.95
CA VAL A 6 -1.13 11.67 -6.95
C VAL A 6 -1.61 11.38 -5.52
N LEU A 7 -2.89 11.10 -5.37
CA LEU A 7 -3.50 10.72 -4.09
C LEU A 7 -4.00 9.29 -4.17
N THR A 8 -3.36 8.40 -3.43
CA THR A 8 -3.77 7.00 -3.27
C THR A 8 -4.70 6.86 -2.07
N CYS A 9 -5.79 6.10 -2.23
CA CYS A 9 -6.62 5.66 -1.13
C CYS A 9 -6.42 4.15 -0.88
N ALA A 10 -5.84 3.79 0.27
CA ALA A 10 -5.73 2.41 0.75
C ALA A 10 -7.00 2.06 1.54
N VAL A 11 -7.97 1.46 0.85
CA VAL A 11 -9.35 1.37 1.33
C VAL A 11 -9.54 0.37 2.46
N THR A 12 -8.72 -0.66 2.53
CA THR A 12 -8.68 -1.69 3.59
C THR A 12 -7.33 -2.38 3.58
N GLY A 13 -6.81 -2.76 4.74
CA GLY A 13 -5.63 -3.61 4.89
C GLY A 13 -6.02 -5.05 5.23
N ASP A 14 -5.05 -5.92 5.55
CA ASP A 14 -5.25 -7.30 5.99
C ASP A 14 -5.18 -7.48 7.52
N GLY A 15 -4.83 -6.43 8.24
CA GLY A 15 -4.74 -6.43 9.71
C GLY A 15 -6.10 -6.65 10.41
N PRO A 16 -6.08 -6.87 11.74
CA PRO A 16 -7.29 -7.06 12.52
C PRO A 16 -8.25 -5.86 12.43
N ILE A 17 -9.54 -6.16 12.31
CA ILE A 17 -10.58 -5.13 12.27
C ILE A 17 -10.88 -4.66 13.70
N HIS A 18 -10.98 -3.33 13.88
CA HIS A 18 -11.33 -2.76 15.18
C HIS A 18 -12.76 -3.16 15.56
N PRO A 19 -12.99 -3.78 16.74
CA PRO A 19 -14.27 -4.40 17.10
C PRO A 19 -15.45 -3.40 17.15
N ASN A 20 -15.16 -2.13 17.36
CA ASN A 20 -16.18 -1.07 17.42
C ASN A 20 -16.35 -0.32 16.10
N TYR A 21 -15.82 -0.85 14.98
CA TYR A 21 -15.98 -0.25 13.65
C TYR A 21 -16.70 -1.23 12.71
N PRO A 22 -18.04 -1.33 12.80
CA PRO A 22 -18.83 -2.31 12.04
C PRO A 22 -18.86 -2.03 10.53
N ASP A 23 -18.62 -0.78 10.11
CA ASP A 23 -18.68 -0.36 8.70
C ASP A 23 -17.34 -0.50 7.97
N TYR A 24 -16.33 -1.14 8.60
CA TYR A 24 -15.06 -1.41 7.95
C TYR A 24 -15.27 -2.35 6.74
N PRO A 25 -14.72 -2.03 5.55
CA PRO A 25 -14.98 -2.81 4.34
C PRO A 25 -14.30 -4.18 4.39
N VAL A 26 -15.09 -5.25 4.26
CA VAL A 26 -14.66 -6.66 4.36
C VAL A 26 -14.99 -7.43 3.11
N THR A 27 -16.25 -7.39 2.66
CA THR A 27 -16.67 -8.17 1.49
C THR A 27 -16.16 -7.55 0.19
N PRO A 28 -15.96 -8.34 -0.89
CA PRO A 28 -15.58 -7.81 -2.20
C PRO A 28 -16.47 -6.65 -2.66
N GLN A 29 -17.76 -6.73 -2.39
CA GLN A 29 -18.71 -5.67 -2.71
C GLN A 29 -18.45 -4.39 -1.90
N GLN A 30 -18.21 -4.50 -0.59
CA GLN A 30 -17.91 -3.35 0.27
C GLN A 30 -16.59 -2.71 -0.12
N ILE A 31 -15.55 -3.52 -0.39
CA ILE A 31 -14.24 -3.05 -0.80
C ILE A 31 -14.33 -2.30 -2.14
N ALA A 32 -14.98 -2.89 -3.14
CA ALA A 32 -15.19 -2.24 -4.44
C ALA A 32 -15.98 -0.92 -4.31
N ARG A 33 -17.05 -0.90 -3.50
CA ARG A 33 -17.82 0.33 -3.26
C ARG A 33 -16.96 1.41 -2.61
N ASN A 34 -16.14 1.07 -1.60
CA ASN A 34 -15.20 2.02 -0.99
C ASN A 34 -14.14 2.54 -1.98
N CYS A 35 -13.68 1.71 -2.92
CA CYS A 35 -12.79 2.16 -3.99
C CYS A 35 -13.47 3.19 -4.91
N LEU A 36 -14.70 2.93 -5.31
CA LEU A 36 -15.48 3.83 -6.16
C LEU A 36 -15.78 5.15 -5.45
N ASP A 37 -16.24 5.09 -4.20
CA ASP A 37 -16.52 6.28 -3.39
C ASP A 37 -15.24 7.11 -3.14
N ALA A 38 -14.09 6.46 -2.94
CA ALA A 38 -12.80 7.13 -2.81
C ALA A 38 -12.36 7.82 -4.12
N ALA A 39 -12.59 7.16 -5.27
CA ALA A 39 -12.32 7.74 -6.59
C ALA A 39 -13.20 8.96 -6.84
N ASP A 40 -14.51 8.88 -6.55
CA ASP A 40 -15.45 9.99 -6.66
C ASP A 40 -15.08 11.17 -5.74
N ALA A 41 -14.51 10.88 -4.56
CA ALA A 41 -13.98 11.88 -3.63
C ALA A 41 -12.65 12.51 -4.11
N GLY A 42 -12.03 11.98 -5.16
CA GLY A 42 -10.85 12.54 -5.81
C GLY A 42 -9.57 11.72 -5.65
N ALA A 43 -9.60 10.47 -5.19
CA ALA A 43 -8.43 9.61 -5.23
C ALA A 43 -8.09 9.22 -6.68
N SER A 44 -6.81 9.34 -7.06
CA SER A 44 -6.32 8.95 -8.39
C SER A 44 -6.04 7.45 -8.48
N VAL A 45 -5.67 6.87 -7.36
CA VAL A 45 -5.27 5.47 -7.21
C VAL A 45 -6.03 4.86 -6.03
N VAL A 46 -6.47 3.61 -6.16
CA VAL A 46 -7.02 2.82 -5.06
C VAL A 46 -6.12 1.63 -4.79
N HIS A 47 -5.67 1.49 -3.54
CA HIS A 47 -4.89 0.36 -3.07
C HIS A 47 -5.79 -0.64 -2.35
N ILE A 48 -5.62 -1.92 -2.66
CA ILE A 48 -6.60 -2.96 -2.35
C ILE A 48 -5.93 -4.18 -1.72
N HIS A 49 -6.43 -4.57 -0.54
CA HIS A 49 -6.29 -5.90 0.03
C HIS A 49 -7.55 -6.71 -0.20
N GLY A 50 -7.41 -8.03 -0.42
CA GLY A 50 -8.53 -8.96 -0.35
C GLY A 50 -8.79 -9.39 1.09
N ARG A 51 -10.06 -9.64 1.43
CA ARG A 51 -10.47 -10.17 2.74
C ARG A 51 -11.45 -11.34 2.56
N ASN A 52 -11.37 -12.29 3.45
CA ASN A 52 -12.36 -13.35 3.57
C ASN A 52 -13.68 -12.74 4.06
N PRO A 53 -14.78 -12.85 3.29
CA PRO A 53 -16.05 -12.20 3.65
C PRO A 53 -16.71 -12.78 4.90
N GLU A 54 -16.35 -14.01 5.32
CA GLU A 54 -16.93 -14.68 6.48
C GLU A 54 -16.16 -14.38 7.76
N THR A 55 -14.81 -14.36 7.70
CA THR A 55 -13.95 -14.17 8.88
C THR A 55 -13.44 -12.75 9.03
N GLY A 56 -13.39 -11.97 7.94
CA GLY A 56 -12.79 -10.65 7.88
C GLY A 56 -11.25 -10.65 7.83
N GLU A 57 -10.62 -11.81 7.89
CA GLU A 57 -9.17 -11.95 7.77
C GLU A 57 -8.68 -11.64 6.35
N GLY A 58 -7.39 -11.32 6.21
CA GLY A 58 -6.78 -11.14 4.88
C GLY A 58 -6.91 -12.40 4.00
N ASP A 59 -7.24 -12.21 2.73
CA ASP A 59 -7.35 -13.29 1.75
C ASP A 59 -6.62 -12.91 0.45
N ARG A 60 -5.55 -13.65 0.13
CA ARG A 60 -4.78 -13.45 -1.10
C ARG A 60 -5.27 -14.28 -2.29
N SER A 61 -6.41 -14.94 -2.18
CA SER A 61 -6.95 -15.76 -3.28
C SER A 61 -7.25 -14.89 -4.51
N PRO A 62 -6.84 -15.32 -5.72
CA PRO A 62 -7.14 -14.58 -6.96
C PRO A 62 -8.62 -14.35 -7.21
N ALA A 63 -9.48 -15.21 -6.66
CA ALA A 63 -10.94 -15.11 -6.83
C ALA A 63 -11.51 -13.85 -6.15
N VAL A 64 -11.07 -13.57 -4.92
CA VAL A 64 -11.49 -12.37 -4.16
C VAL A 64 -11.03 -11.10 -4.87
N PHE A 65 -9.76 -11.02 -5.28
CA PHE A 65 -9.25 -9.87 -6.02
C PHE A 65 -9.96 -9.67 -7.35
N ARG A 66 -10.24 -10.75 -8.08
CA ARG A 66 -10.97 -10.68 -9.36
C ARG A 66 -12.35 -10.10 -9.17
N GLU A 67 -13.11 -10.55 -8.19
CA GLU A 67 -14.44 -10.03 -7.90
C GLU A 67 -14.39 -8.52 -7.56
N ILE A 68 -13.43 -8.09 -6.76
CA ILE A 68 -13.25 -6.67 -6.42
C ILE A 68 -12.96 -5.85 -7.67
N VAL A 69 -11.97 -6.26 -8.47
CA VAL A 69 -11.53 -5.55 -9.68
C VAL A 69 -12.65 -5.47 -10.73
N GLU A 70 -13.35 -6.58 -10.98
CA GLU A 70 -14.47 -6.62 -11.92
C GLU A 70 -15.61 -5.68 -11.51
N ARG A 71 -15.93 -5.62 -10.22
CA ARG A 71 -16.93 -4.68 -9.69
C ARG A 71 -16.51 -3.22 -9.86
N ILE A 72 -15.24 -2.89 -9.60
CA ILE A 72 -14.74 -1.54 -9.82
C ILE A 72 -14.80 -1.18 -11.31
N ARG A 73 -14.30 -2.04 -12.18
CA ARG A 73 -14.24 -1.76 -13.62
C ARG A 73 -15.60 -1.72 -14.31
N ALA A 74 -16.61 -2.35 -13.73
CA ALA A 74 -17.99 -2.26 -14.22
C ALA A 74 -18.60 -0.84 -14.07
N GLU A 75 -18.13 -0.05 -13.08
CA GLU A 75 -18.64 1.30 -12.79
C GLU A 75 -17.64 2.41 -13.09
N ASN A 76 -16.34 2.14 -12.97
CA ASN A 76 -15.27 3.10 -13.17
C ASN A 76 -14.06 2.44 -13.87
N THR A 77 -13.80 2.86 -15.10
CA THR A 77 -12.67 2.37 -15.90
C THR A 77 -11.40 3.21 -15.69
N ASP A 78 -11.50 4.40 -15.11
CA ASP A 78 -10.42 5.39 -15.08
C ASP A 78 -9.52 5.29 -13.85
N VAL A 79 -10.07 4.96 -12.66
CA VAL A 79 -9.25 4.90 -11.44
C VAL A 79 -8.10 3.91 -11.59
N VAL A 80 -6.89 4.31 -11.18
CA VAL A 80 -5.72 3.42 -11.20
C VAL A 80 -5.86 2.38 -10.08
N ILE A 81 -5.68 1.10 -10.42
CA ILE A 81 -5.74 -0.01 -9.47
C ILE A 81 -4.34 -0.43 -9.05
N ASN A 82 -4.14 -0.47 -7.73
CA ASN A 82 -2.95 -0.96 -7.06
C ASN A 82 -3.35 -2.15 -6.16
N LEU A 83 -2.79 -3.35 -6.43
CA LEU A 83 -3.06 -4.54 -5.62
C LEU A 83 -1.88 -4.84 -4.70
N THR A 84 -2.18 -5.21 -3.44
CA THR A 84 -1.14 -5.63 -2.50
C THR A 84 -0.45 -6.92 -2.95
N THR A 85 0.85 -7.08 -2.63
CA THR A 85 1.54 -8.38 -2.61
C THR A 85 2.17 -8.67 -1.24
N GLY A 86 1.77 -7.92 -0.21
CA GLY A 86 2.31 -8.04 1.16
C GLY A 86 1.97 -9.36 1.84
N MET A 87 0.78 -9.89 1.64
CA MET A 87 0.32 -11.11 2.29
C MET A 87 1.20 -12.33 1.95
N GLY A 88 1.33 -13.24 2.92
CA GLY A 88 2.19 -14.42 2.78
C GLY A 88 3.66 -14.16 3.13
N ALA A 89 3.92 -13.24 4.06
CA ALA A 89 5.26 -12.92 4.55
C ALA A 89 5.35 -12.95 6.09
N THR A 90 4.36 -13.50 6.77
CA THR A 90 4.28 -13.46 8.24
C THR A 90 4.82 -14.74 8.86
N PHE A 91 5.95 -14.65 9.54
CA PHE A 91 6.51 -15.71 10.36
C PHE A 91 6.14 -15.48 11.83
N VAL A 92 5.51 -16.47 12.44
CA VAL A 92 5.16 -16.47 13.87
C VAL A 92 6.02 -17.53 14.54
N PRO A 93 6.91 -17.16 15.48
CA PRO A 93 7.67 -18.15 16.27
C PRO A 93 6.76 -18.98 17.17
N ASP A 94 7.06 -20.26 17.33
CA ASP A 94 6.38 -21.10 18.32
C ASP A 94 6.79 -20.66 19.74
N PRO A 95 5.85 -20.36 20.66
CA PRO A 95 6.18 -19.88 22.00
C PRO A 95 6.87 -20.90 22.88
N GLN A 96 6.89 -22.19 22.51
CA GLN A 96 7.57 -23.27 23.23
C GLN A 96 8.95 -23.60 22.64
N ASP A 97 9.17 -23.29 21.35
CA ASP A 97 10.43 -23.50 20.65
C ASP A 97 10.53 -22.45 19.53
N GLU A 98 11.13 -21.31 19.83
CA GLU A 98 11.24 -20.15 18.93
C GLU A 98 11.99 -20.46 17.63
N GLY A 99 12.70 -21.58 17.57
CA GLY A 99 13.33 -22.10 16.34
C GLY A 99 12.36 -22.74 15.36
N ARG A 100 11.09 -22.88 15.74
CA ARG A 100 10.02 -23.45 14.91
C ARG A 100 8.96 -22.42 14.55
N ALA A 101 8.26 -22.70 13.46
CA ALA A 101 7.13 -21.93 13.05
C ALA A 101 5.87 -22.37 13.83
N HIS A 102 5.14 -21.41 14.39
CA HIS A 102 3.80 -21.62 14.92
C HIS A 102 2.81 -21.94 13.78
N PRO A 103 1.73 -22.71 14.00
CA PRO A 103 0.72 -23.02 12.97
C PRO A 103 0.06 -21.81 12.29
N SER A 104 0.08 -20.63 12.92
CA SER A 104 -0.40 -19.38 12.34
C SER A 104 0.62 -18.67 11.43
N THR A 105 1.81 -19.25 11.21
CA THR A 105 2.77 -18.73 10.24
C THR A 105 2.19 -18.80 8.83
N ASP A 106 2.20 -17.65 8.15
CA ASP A 106 1.79 -17.54 6.75
C ASP A 106 2.97 -17.04 5.89
N VAL A 107 3.82 -17.97 5.46
CA VAL A 107 4.95 -17.70 4.56
C VAL A 107 4.72 -18.45 3.25
N ALA A 108 4.46 -17.70 2.20
CA ALA A 108 4.16 -18.21 0.87
C ALA A 108 5.32 -17.99 -0.12
N SER A 109 5.32 -18.73 -1.20
CA SER A 109 6.29 -18.57 -2.29
C SER A 109 6.06 -17.25 -3.04
N ALA A 110 7.13 -16.73 -3.70
CA ALA A 110 7.02 -15.55 -4.55
C ALA A 110 5.89 -15.70 -5.60
N ALA A 111 5.78 -16.85 -6.23
CA ALA A 111 4.76 -17.12 -7.25
C ALA A 111 3.34 -17.09 -6.67
N GLU A 112 3.14 -17.60 -5.47
CA GLU A 112 1.85 -17.58 -4.79
C GLU A 112 1.44 -16.15 -4.39
N ARG A 113 2.37 -15.37 -3.86
CA ARG A 113 2.14 -13.99 -3.43
C ARG A 113 1.76 -13.06 -4.57
N VAL A 114 2.25 -13.29 -5.78
CA VAL A 114 1.96 -12.45 -6.95
C VAL A 114 0.94 -13.07 -7.93
N ARG A 115 0.34 -14.21 -7.60
CA ARG A 115 -0.55 -14.93 -8.52
C ARG A 115 -1.74 -14.08 -9.00
N HIS A 116 -2.39 -13.37 -8.09
CA HIS A 116 -3.51 -12.48 -8.42
C HIS A 116 -3.06 -11.31 -9.32
N VAL A 117 -1.82 -10.82 -9.16
CA VAL A 117 -1.25 -9.79 -10.04
C VAL A 117 -1.05 -10.34 -11.45
N GLN A 118 -0.53 -11.57 -11.59
CA GLN A 118 -0.36 -12.22 -12.90
C GLN A 118 -1.69 -12.46 -13.60
N ASP A 119 -2.74 -12.82 -12.83
CA ASP A 119 -4.07 -13.09 -13.37
C ASP A 119 -4.80 -11.82 -13.81
N MET A 120 -4.71 -10.73 -13.05
CA MET A 120 -5.47 -9.49 -13.28
C MET A 120 -4.70 -8.37 -13.95
N ARG A 121 -3.36 -8.43 -13.93
CA ARG A 121 -2.47 -7.44 -14.54
C ARG A 121 -2.86 -5.99 -14.22
N PRO A 122 -2.96 -5.63 -12.92
CA PRO A 122 -3.24 -4.25 -12.53
C PRO A 122 -2.13 -3.34 -13.02
N GLU A 123 -2.39 -2.04 -13.04
CA GLU A 123 -1.38 -1.06 -13.44
C GLU A 123 -0.22 -0.99 -12.44
N ILE A 124 -0.54 -1.13 -11.14
CA ILE A 124 0.41 -1.09 -10.02
C ILE A 124 0.13 -2.28 -9.09
N CYS A 125 1.17 -2.79 -8.46
CA CYS A 125 1.06 -3.60 -7.24
C CYS A 125 2.16 -3.20 -6.26
N THR A 126 1.93 -3.40 -4.95
CA THR A 126 2.99 -3.12 -3.97
C THR A 126 4.06 -4.21 -3.95
N LEU A 127 5.28 -3.83 -3.56
CA LEU A 127 6.39 -4.73 -3.30
C LEU A 127 7.11 -4.24 -2.04
N ASP A 128 6.82 -4.90 -0.91
CA ASP A 128 7.38 -4.52 0.39
C ASP A 128 8.81 -5.02 0.51
N THR A 129 9.78 -4.12 0.43
CA THR A 129 11.21 -4.48 0.50
C THR A 129 11.72 -4.62 1.93
N THR A 130 10.83 -4.72 2.89
CA THR A 130 11.16 -4.77 4.33
C THR A 130 11.17 -6.17 4.91
N THR A 131 11.93 -6.34 5.98
CA THR A 131 11.78 -7.38 7.01
C THR A 131 11.73 -6.65 8.34
N MET A 132 10.63 -6.80 9.09
CA MET A 132 10.43 -6.05 10.34
C MET A 132 9.68 -6.86 11.39
N ASN A 133 9.88 -6.49 12.65
CA ASN A 133 9.08 -6.99 13.75
C ASN A 133 7.69 -6.37 13.74
N LEU A 134 6.67 -7.19 13.98
CA LEU A 134 5.31 -6.75 14.20
C LEU A 134 4.87 -7.22 15.59
N GLU A 135 4.31 -6.29 16.38
CA GLU A 135 3.63 -6.67 17.61
C GLU A 135 2.35 -7.41 17.25
N GLY A 136 2.06 -8.47 18.01
CA GLY A 136 0.81 -9.19 17.87
C GLY A 136 -0.37 -8.24 17.94
N GLY A 137 -1.24 -8.34 16.95
CA GLY A 137 -2.37 -7.43 16.77
C GLY A 137 -3.38 -7.46 17.94
N ILE A 138 -4.57 -6.94 17.69
CA ILE A 138 -5.64 -6.86 18.68
C ILE A 138 -5.91 -8.24 19.33
N ALA A 139 -6.06 -8.28 20.66
CA ALA A 139 -6.57 -9.42 21.42
C ALA A 139 -5.74 -10.71 21.41
N GLY A 140 -4.43 -10.62 21.63
CA GLY A 140 -3.61 -11.78 21.95
C GLY A 140 -3.07 -12.56 20.76
N ALA A 141 -3.06 -11.98 19.58
CA ALA A 141 -2.26 -12.50 18.50
C ALA A 141 -0.76 -12.46 18.87
N PRO A 142 0.02 -13.50 18.55
CA PRO A 142 1.44 -13.53 18.90
C PRO A 142 2.23 -12.49 18.11
N ASP A 143 3.34 -12.03 18.71
CA ASP A 143 4.33 -11.24 17.96
C ASP A 143 4.84 -12.03 16.76
N CYS A 144 5.12 -11.33 15.68
CA CYS A 144 5.53 -11.95 14.43
C CYS A 144 6.58 -11.12 13.69
N ILE A 145 7.14 -11.72 12.66
CA ILE A 145 8.09 -11.09 11.77
C ILE A 145 7.47 -11.03 10.38
N PHE A 146 7.34 -9.83 9.83
CA PHE A 146 7.10 -9.67 8.40
C PHE A 146 8.43 -9.90 7.69
N MET A 147 8.50 -10.91 6.81
CA MET A 147 9.77 -11.48 6.36
C MET A 147 9.89 -11.54 4.84
N ASN A 148 10.91 -10.85 4.31
CA ASN A 148 11.29 -10.93 2.90
C ASN A 148 12.79 -11.17 2.76
N THR A 149 13.19 -12.11 1.91
CA THR A 149 14.60 -12.24 1.53
C THR A 149 14.86 -11.50 0.21
N PRO A 150 16.10 -11.02 -0.04
CA PRO A 150 16.46 -10.43 -1.33
C PRO A 150 16.14 -11.33 -2.53
N GLY A 151 16.32 -12.65 -2.37
CA GLY A 151 16.02 -13.62 -3.43
C GLY A 151 14.52 -13.80 -3.69
N THR A 152 13.68 -13.73 -2.66
CA THR A 152 12.21 -13.76 -2.81
C THR A 152 11.75 -12.49 -3.51
N LEU A 153 12.23 -11.33 -3.10
CA LEU A 153 11.87 -10.03 -3.69
C LEU A 153 12.30 -9.94 -5.17
N ALA A 154 13.50 -10.43 -5.50
CA ALA A 154 13.94 -10.49 -6.90
C ALA A 154 12.98 -11.32 -7.77
N LYS A 155 12.57 -12.50 -7.29
CA LYS A 155 11.60 -13.35 -7.99
C LYS A 155 10.23 -12.69 -8.11
N MET A 156 9.74 -12.04 -7.06
CA MET A 156 8.47 -11.29 -7.11
C MET A 156 8.53 -10.17 -8.13
N ALA A 157 9.60 -9.35 -8.11
CA ALA A 157 9.80 -8.25 -9.05
C ALA A 157 9.83 -8.73 -10.51
N ASP A 158 10.53 -9.83 -10.80
CA ASP A 158 10.58 -10.42 -12.14
C ASP A 158 9.20 -10.92 -12.60
N LEU A 159 8.42 -11.55 -11.73
CA LEU A 159 7.06 -12.01 -12.02
C LEU A 159 6.08 -10.86 -12.23
N ILE A 160 6.17 -9.80 -11.43
CA ILE A 160 5.39 -8.57 -11.56
C ILE A 160 5.69 -7.90 -12.91
N ARG A 161 6.97 -7.73 -13.25
CA ARG A 161 7.40 -7.18 -14.54
C ARG A 161 6.90 -8.02 -15.71
N ALA A 162 6.96 -9.35 -15.61
CA ALA A 162 6.46 -10.26 -16.64
C ALA A 162 4.95 -10.16 -16.84
N ALA A 163 4.19 -9.79 -15.80
CA ALA A 163 2.76 -9.49 -15.88
C ALA A 163 2.46 -8.14 -16.56
N GLY A 164 3.48 -7.30 -16.78
CA GLY A 164 3.32 -5.94 -17.31
C GLY A 164 2.85 -4.93 -16.27
N THR A 165 2.84 -5.30 -15.01
CA THR A 165 2.49 -4.47 -13.84
C THR A 165 3.71 -3.72 -13.33
N ARG A 166 3.51 -2.51 -12.80
CA ARG A 166 4.58 -1.72 -12.20
C ARG A 166 4.64 -1.92 -10.68
N PRO A 167 5.80 -2.32 -10.10
CA PRO A 167 5.91 -2.42 -8.65
C PRO A 167 6.00 -1.03 -8.02
N GLU A 168 5.18 -0.77 -7.00
CA GLU A 168 5.33 0.32 -6.06
C GLU A 168 6.06 -0.22 -4.82
N ILE A 169 7.25 0.28 -4.58
CA ILE A 169 8.16 -0.22 -3.55
C ILE A 169 7.78 0.38 -2.21
N GLU A 170 7.25 -0.43 -1.30
CA GLU A 170 7.00 0.01 0.07
C GLU A 170 8.25 -0.14 0.93
N ALA A 171 8.72 1.00 1.46
CA ALA A 171 9.91 1.10 2.31
C ALA A 171 9.52 1.62 3.69
N PHE A 172 9.73 0.80 4.72
CA PHE A 172 9.41 1.07 6.11
C PHE A 172 10.64 1.51 6.91
N ASN A 173 11.83 1.24 6.38
CA ASN A 173 13.13 1.55 6.99
C ASN A 173 14.13 2.00 5.93
N PRO A 174 15.19 2.73 6.31
CA PRO A 174 16.23 3.14 5.36
C PRO A 174 16.88 1.98 4.60
N GLY A 175 17.06 0.83 5.26
CA GLY A 175 17.62 -0.39 4.64
C GLY A 175 16.79 -0.93 3.50
N ASP A 176 15.47 -0.74 3.54
CA ASP A 176 14.53 -1.19 2.50
C ASP A 176 14.76 -0.43 1.18
N VAL A 177 15.02 0.89 1.28
CA VAL A 177 15.39 1.72 0.12
C VAL A 177 16.70 1.23 -0.51
N LEU A 178 17.70 0.89 0.32
CA LEU A 178 18.98 0.40 -0.17
C LEU A 178 18.84 -0.98 -0.84
N LEU A 179 18.00 -1.85 -0.29
CA LEU A 179 17.69 -3.15 -0.89
C LEU A 179 16.97 -2.97 -2.24
N ALA A 180 15.99 -2.09 -2.32
CA ALA A 180 15.31 -1.78 -3.57
C ALA A 180 16.27 -1.25 -4.64
N ARG A 181 17.19 -0.35 -4.28
CA ARG A 181 18.25 0.13 -5.19
C ARG A 181 19.14 -1.00 -5.70
N ASN A 182 19.51 -1.95 -4.83
CA ASN A 182 20.28 -3.12 -5.25
C ASN A 182 19.49 -4.02 -6.23
N LEU A 183 18.17 -4.17 -6.03
CA LEU A 183 17.30 -4.87 -6.99
C LEU A 183 17.22 -4.14 -8.35
N MET A 184 17.21 -2.81 -8.35
CA MET A 184 17.29 -1.99 -9.58
C MET A 184 18.63 -2.18 -10.28
N GLU A 185 19.75 -2.09 -9.57
CA GLU A 185 21.11 -2.29 -10.10
C GLU A 185 21.29 -3.67 -10.73
N LYS A 186 20.61 -4.69 -10.18
CA LYS A 186 20.58 -6.07 -10.72
C LYS A 186 19.56 -6.26 -11.86
N GLY A 187 18.79 -5.26 -12.21
CA GLY A 187 17.81 -5.31 -13.30
C GLY A 187 16.51 -6.04 -12.97
N HIS A 188 16.17 -6.21 -11.70
CA HIS A 188 14.87 -6.78 -11.29
C HIS A 188 13.76 -5.74 -11.27
N ILE A 189 14.09 -4.47 -11.00
CA ILE A 189 13.14 -3.35 -10.97
C ILE A 189 13.57 -2.29 -11.98
N ASP A 190 12.67 -1.88 -12.86
CA ASP A 190 12.93 -0.90 -13.91
C ASP A 190 12.92 0.54 -13.35
N ALA A 191 13.77 1.38 -13.94
CA ALA A 191 13.77 2.83 -13.68
C ALA A 191 12.81 3.57 -14.63
N PRO A 192 12.24 4.72 -14.19
CA PRO A 192 12.23 5.25 -12.83
C PRO A 192 11.35 4.41 -11.90
N ALA A 193 11.84 4.09 -10.71
CA ALA A 193 11.08 3.27 -9.76
C ALA A 193 10.06 4.10 -9.00
N LEU A 194 8.94 3.46 -8.63
CA LEU A 194 7.93 4.03 -7.74
C LEU A 194 8.25 3.64 -6.31
N PHE A 195 8.39 4.62 -5.41
CA PHE A 195 8.61 4.37 -3.99
C PHE A 195 7.45 4.90 -3.16
N GLN A 196 7.07 4.13 -2.15
CA GLN A 196 6.14 4.54 -1.12
C GLN A 196 6.83 4.44 0.25
N ILE A 197 7.10 5.57 0.90
CA ILE A 197 7.73 5.64 2.21
C ILE A 197 6.64 5.52 3.27
N CYS A 198 6.64 4.40 4.01
CA CYS A 198 5.70 4.11 5.08
C CYS A 198 6.33 4.43 6.44
N LEU A 199 5.73 5.35 7.21
CA LEU A 199 6.28 5.80 8.49
C LEU A 199 5.31 5.60 9.65
N GLY A 200 5.85 5.19 10.80
CA GLY A 200 5.10 5.09 12.05
C GLY A 200 4.45 3.73 12.30
N VAL A 201 4.77 2.71 11.53
CA VAL A 201 4.53 1.33 11.95
C VAL A 201 5.42 1.05 13.17
N LYS A 202 4.86 0.40 14.20
CA LYS A 202 5.60 0.11 15.43
C LYS A 202 6.87 -0.69 15.09
N TRP A 203 7.99 -0.30 15.67
CA TRP A 203 9.34 -0.86 15.45
C TRP A 203 9.97 -0.61 14.07
N SER A 204 9.33 0.21 13.22
CA SER A 204 9.92 0.72 11.98
C SER A 204 10.28 2.21 12.09
N ALA A 205 10.62 2.85 10.98
CA ALA A 205 11.00 4.25 10.95
C ALA A 205 9.88 5.16 11.47
N PRO A 206 10.18 6.11 12.40
CA PRO A 206 9.19 6.99 13.01
C PRO A 206 8.60 7.97 12.00
N ALA A 207 7.32 8.37 12.22
CA ALA A 207 6.61 9.30 11.34
C ALA A 207 6.90 10.75 11.73
N ASP A 208 8.09 11.24 11.38
CA ASP A 208 8.53 12.62 11.58
C ASP A 208 9.25 13.19 10.34
N ALA A 209 9.48 14.52 10.36
CA ALA A 209 10.05 15.22 9.22
C ALA A 209 11.52 14.84 8.96
N GLN A 210 12.30 14.56 10.01
CA GLN A 210 13.73 14.22 9.86
C GLN A 210 13.88 12.85 9.21
N THR A 211 13.08 11.89 9.65
CA THR A 211 13.02 10.53 9.08
C THR A 211 12.61 10.56 7.62
N LEU A 212 11.54 11.30 7.29
CA LEU A 212 11.12 11.44 5.89
C LEU A 212 12.21 12.06 5.02
N LEU A 213 12.85 13.13 5.46
CA LEU A 213 13.94 13.77 4.73
C LEU A 213 15.12 12.82 4.53
N TYR A 214 15.47 12.05 5.56
CA TYR A 214 16.55 11.08 5.45
C TYR A 214 16.22 9.97 4.46
N MET A 215 15.04 9.31 4.56
CA MET A 215 14.65 8.27 3.64
C MET A 215 14.52 8.78 2.21
N LYS A 216 13.95 9.99 2.01
CA LYS A 216 13.92 10.65 0.72
C LYS A 216 15.32 10.85 0.12
N SER A 217 16.33 11.21 0.94
CA SER A 217 17.70 11.42 0.46
C SER A 217 18.38 10.14 -0.05
N LEU A 218 17.86 8.97 0.32
CA LEU A 218 18.36 7.66 -0.13
C LEU A 218 17.74 7.22 -1.47
N LEU A 219 16.65 7.84 -1.91
CA LEU A 219 15.98 7.48 -3.16
C LEU A 219 16.92 7.67 -4.36
N PRO A 220 16.85 6.79 -5.36
CA PRO A 220 17.64 6.99 -6.58
C PRO A 220 17.15 8.22 -7.36
N GLU A 221 18.05 8.78 -8.16
CA GLU A 221 17.70 9.92 -9.03
C GLU A 221 16.55 9.55 -9.98
N GLY A 222 15.61 10.48 -10.15
CA GLY A 222 14.44 10.28 -10.98
C GLY A 222 13.34 9.40 -10.41
N ALA A 223 13.49 8.88 -9.16
CA ALA A 223 12.43 8.12 -8.51
C ALA A 223 11.16 8.96 -8.33
N VAL A 224 10.02 8.37 -8.65
CA VAL A 224 8.71 8.92 -8.26
C VAL A 224 8.40 8.39 -6.88
N TRP A 225 7.97 9.26 -5.95
CA TRP A 225 7.79 8.84 -4.58
C TRP A 225 6.54 9.42 -3.93
N SER A 226 5.96 8.64 -3.04
CA SER A 226 4.90 9.02 -2.11
C SER A 226 5.35 8.78 -0.66
N ALA A 227 4.65 9.37 0.29
CA ALA A 227 4.82 9.02 1.69
C ALA A 227 3.48 9.05 2.43
N PHE A 228 3.35 8.19 3.43
CA PHE A 228 2.23 8.16 4.34
C PHE A 228 2.66 7.86 5.78
N GLY A 229 1.80 8.17 6.71
CA GLY A 229 2.02 7.93 8.13
C GLY A 229 0.85 7.17 8.74
N ILE A 230 1.15 6.24 9.63
CA ILE A 230 0.14 5.40 10.29
C ILE A 230 -0.64 6.21 11.34
N SER A 231 -1.95 5.96 11.43
CA SER A 231 -2.87 6.49 12.41
C SER A 231 -2.86 8.04 12.45
N ARG A 232 -2.66 8.67 13.60
CA ARG A 232 -2.64 10.12 13.78
C ARG A 232 -1.61 10.87 12.91
N HIS A 233 -0.65 10.15 12.34
CA HIS A 233 0.40 10.72 11.50
C HIS A 233 -0.01 10.83 10.03
N GLN A 234 -1.16 10.28 9.63
CA GLN A 234 -1.59 10.26 8.23
C GLN A 234 -1.71 11.68 7.65
N MET A 235 -2.51 12.55 8.25
CA MET A 235 -2.71 13.92 7.73
C MET A 235 -1.47 14.82 7.83
N PRO A 236 -0.68 14.81 8.93
CA PRO A 236 0.63 15.46 8.95
C PRO A 236 1.55 15.02 7.81
N MET A 237 1.56 13.72 7.48
CA MET A 237 2.40 13.18 6.42
C MET A 237 1.93 13.61 5.02
N VAL A 238 0.61 13.75 4.79
CA VAL A 238 0.07 14.35 3.55
C VAL A 238 0.67 15.74 3.32
N ALA A 239 0.71 16.58 4.36
CA ALA A 239 1.28 17.92 4.26
C ALA A 239 2.79 17.87 3.99
N LEU A 240 3.55 17.09 4.77
CA LEU A 240 4.99 16.96 4.62
C LEU A 240 5.39 16.41 3.25
N SER A 241 4.76 15.33 2.80
CA SER A 241 5.03 14.76 1.48
C SER A 241 4.74 15.76 0.37
N THR A 242 3.61 16.46 0.44
CA THR A 242 3.27 17.51 -0.52
C THR A 242 4.32 18.62 -0.54
N ILE A 243 4.72 19.16 0.61
CA ILE A 243 5.73 20.25 0.70
C ILE A 243 7.08 19.80 0.11
N LEU A 244 7.48 18.56 0.35
CA LEU A 244 8.77 18.01 -0.09
C LEU A 244 8.78 17.50 -1.54
N GLY A 245 7.68 17.65 -2.27
CA GLY A 245 7.58 17.30 -3.69
C GLY A 245 7.12 15.86 -3.97
N GLY A 246 6.69 15.13 -2.93
CA GLY A 246 6.16 13.78 -3.06
C GLY A 246 4.66 13.71 -3.33
N HIS A 247 4.16 12.49 -3.49
CA HIS A 247 2.76 12.13 -3.59
C HIS A 247 2.25 11.63 -2.23
N CYS A 248 0.95 11.32 -2.13
CA CYS A 248 0.30 11.04 -0.85
C CYS A 248 -0.52 9.75 -0.88
N ARG A 249 -0.59 9.09 0.29
CA ARG A 249 -1.53 7.99 0.54
C ARG A 249 -2.31 8.28 1.82
N VAL A 250 -3.61 7.95 1.79
CA VAL A 250 -4.53 7.94 2.93
C VAL A 250 -5.44 6.72 2.83
N GLY A 251 -6.23 6.46 3.84
CA GLY A 251 -7.25 5.41 3.83
C GLY A 251 -7.34 4.64 5.13
N LEU A 252 -8.36 3.78 5.22
CA LEU A 252 -8.69 3.03 6.42
C LEU A 252 -7.69 1.92 6.75
N GLU A 253 -6.88 1.50 5.78
CA GLU A 253 -5.76 0.60 6.04
C GLU A 253 -4.78 1.19 7.04
N ASP A 254 -4.47 2.49 6.89
CA ASP A 254 -3.42 3.16 7.66
C ASP A 254 -3.97 3.93 8.87
N ASN A 255 -5.23 4.38 8.81
CA ASN A 255 -5.87 5.16 9.85
C ASN A 255 -7.39 5.04 9.81
N ILE A 256 -7.98 4.59 10.90
CA ILE A 256 -9.44 4.43 11.04
C ILE A 256 -10.14 5.63 11.70
N TYR A 257 -9.41 6.70 12.04
CA TYR A 257 -9.97 7.84 12.77
C TYR A 257 -9.92 9.14 11.98
N LEU A 258 -11.05 9.83 11.93
CA LEU A 258 -11.12 11.21 11.47
C LEU A 258 -10.60 12.17 12.53
N GLU A 259 -11.03 11.94 13.78
CA GLU A 259 -10.61 12.64 14.99
C GLU A 259 -10.55 11.65 16.16
N ARG A 260 -10.04 12.11 17.29
CA ARG A 260 -9.94 11.25 18.48
C ARG A 260 -11.31 10.66 18.86
N GLY A 261 -11.46 9.35 18.75
CA GLY A 261 -12.69 8.61 19.09
C GLY A 261 -13.79 8.68 18.02
N VAL A 262 -13.55 9.31 16.87
CA VAL A 262 -14.48 9.40 15.74
C VAL A 262 -13.93 8.60 14.58
N PHE A 263 -14.60 7.51 14.21
CA PHE A 263 -14.21 6.72 13.04
C PHE A 263 -14.36 7.53 11.74
N ALA A 264 -13.43 7.34 10.84
CA ALA A 264 -13.44 7.95 9.51
C ALA A 264 -14.05 7.00 8.48
N THR A 265 -14.48 7.53 7.36
CA THR A 265 -14.66 6.80 6.11
C THR A 265 -13.51 7.08 5.15
N ASN A 266 -13.30 6.23 4.14
CA ASN A 266 -12.32 6.49 3.08
C ASN A 266 -12.59 7.83 2.37
N VAL A 267 -13.84 8.15 2.10
CA VAL A 267 -14.27 9.44 1.51
C VAL A 267 -13.78 10.62 2.35
N GLN A 268 -14.04 10.61 3.65
CA GLN A 268 -13.65 11.70 4.56
C GLN A 268 -12.12 11.88 4.62
N LEU A 269 -11.36 10.79 4.59
CA LEU A 269 -9.89 10.84 4.57
C LEU A 269 -9.36 11.41 3.25
N VAL A 270 -9.92 10.98 2.11
CA VAL A 270 -9.59 11.52 0.78
C VAL A 270 -9.93 13.00 0.66
N GLU A 271 -11.13 13.42 1.07
CA GLU A 271 -11.53 14.81 1.05
C GLU A 271 -10.64 15.70 1.92
N ARG A 272 -10.26 15.20 3.12
CA ARG A 272 -9.36 15.93 4.03
C ARG A 272 -7.97 16.08 3.43
N ALA A 273 -7.42 15.01 2.86
CA ALA A 273 -6.14 15.06 2.16
C ALA A 273 -6.17 16.00 0.96
N SER A 274 -7.23 15.95 0.15
CA SER A 274 -7.43 16.83 -1.00
C SER A 274 -7.49 18.31 -0.62
N ARG A 275 -8.09 18.64 0.53
CA ARG A 275 -8.08 20.02 1.06
C ARG A 275 -6.66 20.46 1.43
N ILE A 276 -5.93 19.63 2.18
CA ILE A 276 -4.54 19.93 2.56
C ILE A 276 -3.67 20.17 1.32
N ILE A 277 -3.76 19.31 0.31
CA ILE A 277 -3.01 19.46 -0.95
C ILE A 277 -3.35 20.78 -1.64
N ARG A 278 -4.64 21.16 -1.68
CA ARG A 278 -5.09 22.41 -2.31
C ARG A 278 -4.67 23.65 -1.52
N ASP A 279 -4.73 23.60 -0.18
CA ASP A 279 -4.31 24.70 0.70
C ASP A 279 -2.81 24.98 0.61
N LEU A 280 -2.01 23.96 0.24
CA LEU A 280 -0.59 24.09 -0.07
C LEU A 280 -0.32 24.56 -1.52
N GLY A 281 -1.34 24.97 -2.27
CA GLY A 281 -1.21 25.50 -3.63
C GLY A 281 -1.02 24.45 -4.72
N CYS A 282 -1.19 23.17 -4.40
CA CYS A 282 -1.15 22.05 -5.33
C CYS A 282 -2.56 21.64 -5.79
N GLU A 283 -2.64 20.66 -6.68
CA GLU A 283 -3.88 20.03 -7.11
C GLU A 283 -3.73 18.51 -7.06
N VAL A 284 -4.80 17.80 -6.73
CA VAL A 284 -4.82 16.35 -6.87
C VAL A 284 -4.83 15.98 -8.35
N ALA A 285 -4.00 15.03 -8.74
CA ALA A 285 -3.94 14.51 -10.10
C ALA A 285 -5.22 13.73 -10.43
N THR A 286 -5.75 13.88 -11.64
CA THR A 286 -6.74 12.94 -12.17
C THR A 286 -6.11 11.55 -12.39
N PRO A 287 -6.88 10.48 -12.58
CA PRO A 287 -6.31 9.16 -12.88
C PRO A 287 -5.39 9.16 -14.12
N ASN A 288 -5.74 9.90 -15.17
CA ASN A 288 -4.90 10.01 -16.37
C ASN A 288 -3.60 10.78 -16.09
N GLU A 289 -3.66 11.91 -15.37
CA GLU A 289 -2.47 12.63 -14.93
C GLU A 289 -1.60 11.77 -14.00
N ALA A 290 -2.22 10.93 -13.16
CA ALA A 290 -1.49 9.97 -12.33
C ALA A 290 -0.74 8.92 -13.17
N ARG A 291 -1.35 8.40 -14.26
CA ARG A 291 -0.66 7.49 -15.20
C ARG A 291 0.56 8.14 -15.80
N ASP A 292 0.44 9.39 -16.27
CA ASP A 292 1.55 10.12 -16.85
C ASP A 292 2.67 10.35 -15.83
N ILE A 293 2.32 10.79 -14.60
CA ILE A 293 3.28 11.04 -13.52
C ILE A 293 3.99 9.76 -13.08
N LEU A 294 3.24 8.67 -12.92
CA LEU A 294 3.75 7.38 -12.49
C LEU A 294 4.39 6.58 -13.65
N GLY A 295 4.28 7.04 -14.88
CA GLY A 295 4.80 6.35 -16.06
C GLY A 295 4.15 4.99 -16.30
N LEU A 296 2.84 4.88 -16.08
CA LEU A 296 2.06 3.68 -16.29
C LEU A 296 1.67 3.51 -17.75
N LYS A 297 1.42 2.27 -18.19
CA LYS A 297 0.80 2.02 -19.48
C LYS A 297 -0.65 2.49 -19.44
N GLY A 298 -1.13 3.12 -20.50
CA GLY A 298 -2.55 3.45 -20.62
C GLY A 298 -3.44 2.20 -20.65
N THR A 299 -4.74 2.39 -20.37
CA THR A 299 -5.75 1.32 -20.38
C THR A 299 -5.94 0.62 -21.72
N ASP A 300 -5.36 1.17 -22.80
CA ASP A 300 -5.47 0.69 -24.19
C ASP A 300 -4.27 -0.17 -24.65
N ALA A 301 -3.42 -0.65 -23.73
CA ALA A 301 -2.20 -1.40 -24.07
C ALA A 301 -2.30 -2.90 -23.79
#